data_7c69609eccb1059a145d442a9f9daa9c
#
_entry.id   7c69609eccb1059a145d442a9f9daa9c
#
_cell.length_a   1.000
_cell.length_b   1.000
_cell.length_c   1.000
_cell.angle_alpha   90.00
_cell.angle_beta   90.00
_cell.angle_gamma   90.00
#
_symmetry.space_group_name_H-M   'P 1'
#
loop_
_entity.id
_entity.type
_entity.pdbx_description
1 polymer ?
#
loop_
_entity_poly.entity_id
_entity_poly.type
_entity_poly.pdbx_seq_one_letter_code
_entity_poly.pdbx_strand_id
1 'polypeptide(L)'
;MLFRTSRTPQIPAATAATAALMLLLVACLVDCSRSAPKPRKERPAAAAASSADAPPPAFLRFPRAGGAIEPWVQEQVELAEAAHLRVLVYVGASWCEPCQRFHQAVEHGELNGPLNGLRFLEFDQDQDASALKTAGYVYQYIPVLALPDPDGRNHGRMISGSLKGPRSVQENLVPRLQALLNGQAVD
;
A
#
# COMPACT_ATOMS: atom_id res chain seq x y z
N MET A 1 -17.33 60.47 -30.02
CA MET A 1 -18.70 60.62 -30.56
C MET A 1 -19.47 59.33 -30.29
N LEU A 2 -20.64 59.54 -29.60
CA LEU A 2 -21.83 58.65 -29.49
C LEU A 2 -21.66 57.37 -28.65
N PHE A 3 -22.01 57.33 -27.37
CA PHE A 3 -23.32 57.24 -26.68
C PHE A 3 -24.31 56.23 -27.29
N ARG A 4 -24.61 55.13 -26.55
CA ARG A 4 -25.98 54.61 -26.34
C ARG A 4 -25.94 53.47 -25.32
N THR A 5 -26.30 53.70 -24.10
CA THR A 5 -27.57 53.63 -23.34
C THR A 5 -28.24 52.25 -23.32
N SER A 6 -28.21 51.73 -22.09
CA SER A 6 -29.28 51.09 -21.29
C SER A 6 -30.44 50.36 -21.98
N ARG A 7 -30.71 49.20 -21.49
CA ARG A 7 -32.06 48.81 -21.05
C ARG A 7 -32.06 47.52 -20.24
N THR A 8 -32.39 47.65 -18.99
CA THR A 8 -33.01 46.66 -18.15
C THR A 8 -34.51 46.51 -18.52
N PRO A 9 -35.10 45.37 -18.43
CA PRO A 9 -36.50 45.27 -18.07
C PRO A 9 -36.72 44.46 -16.80
N GLN A 10 -37.44 45.09 -16.02
CA GLN A 10 -38.29 44.88 -14.89
C GLN A 10 -39.03 43.54 -14.85
N ILE A 11 -39.14 43.09 -13.61
CA ILE A 11 -40.02 42.04 -13.08
C ILE A 11 -41.45 42.62 -12.97
N PRO A 12 -42.50 41.81 -13.17
CA PRO A 12 -43.74 42.02 -12.44
C PRO A 12 -43.97 40.94 -11.41
N ALA A 13 -44.29 41.41 -10.22
CA ALA A 13 -44.79 40.65 -9.10
C ALA A 13 -46.33 40.44 -9.21
N ALA A 14 -46.77 39.51 -8.39
CA ALA A 14 -48.13 39.24 -7.92
C ALA A 14 -48.94 38.26 -8.79
N THR A 15 -49.49 37.21 -8.23
CA THR A 15 -50.58 37.29 -7.23
C THR A 15 -50.73 35.98 -6.47
N ALA A 16 -51.10 36.11 -5.23
CA ALA A 16 -51.52 35.04 -4.31
C ALA A 16 -52.95 34.58 -4.62
N ALA A 17 -53.23 33.30 -4.42
CA ALA A 17 -54.58 32.82 -4.03
C ALA A 17 -54.45 31.39 -3.51
N THR A 18 -54.49 31.22 -2.23
CA THR A 18 -55.44 30.49 -1.35
C THR A 18 -55.87 29.07 -1.71
N ALA A 19 -55.55 28.19 -0.74
CA ALA A 19 -56.41 27.20 -0.09
C ALA A 19 -56.97 26.04 -0.90
N ALA A 20 -56.59 24.83 -0.53
CA ALA A 20 -57.51 23.81 0.00
C ALA A 20 -56.77 22.59 0.44
N LEU A 21 -56.82 22.37 1.67
CA LEU A 21 -56.88 21.17 2.50
C LEU A 21 -57.50 19.97 1.77
N MET A 22 -56.74 18.92 1.50
CA MET A 22 -57.26 17.56 1.57
C MET A 22 -56.17 16.57 1.94
N LEU A 23 -56.41 15.96 3.11
CA LEU A 23 -55.78 14.76 3.58
C LEU A 23 -55.90 13.63 2.53
N LEU A 24 -54.79 13.06 2.15
CA LEU A 24 -54.73 11.67 1.71
C LEU A 24 -53.41 11.09 2.18
N LEU A 25 -53.50 10.41 3.33
CA LEU A 25 -52.50 9.45 3.80
C LEU A 25 -52.37 8.34 2.74
N VAL A 26 -51.31 8.40 1.95
CA VAL A 26 -50.80 7.22 1.28
C VAL A 26 -49.42 6.98 1.82
N ALA A 27 -49.35 6.00 2.71
CA ALA A 27 -48.11 5.43 3.19
C ALA A 27 -47.38 4.79 2.00
N CYS A 28 -46.49 5.55 1.37
CA CYS A 28 -45.41 4.97 0.58
C CYS A 28 -44.30 4.57 1.55
N LEU A 29 -44.39 3.36 2.01
CA LEU A 29 -43.26 2.63 2.52
C LEU A 29 -42.28 2.43 1.35
N VAL A 30 -41.49 3.46 1.06
CA VAL A 30 -40.28 3.31 0.27
C VAL A 30 -39.30 2.61 1.19
N ASP A 31 -39.28 1.30 1.03
CA ASP A 31 -38.26 0.41 1.55
C ASP A 31 -36.90 0.90 0.98
N CYS A 32 -36.31 1.86 1.69
CA CYS A 32 -34.93 2.23 1.49
C CYS A 32 -34.10 1.07 2.07
N SER A 33 -34.05 -0.03 1.33
CA SER A 33 -32.98 -1.02 1.51
C SER A 33 -31.64 -0.31 1.25
N ARG A 34 -31.23 0.43 2.26
CA ARG A 34 -29.84 0.85 2.42
C ARG A 34 -29.06 -0.44 2.50
N SER A 35 -28.50 -0.87 1.36
CA SER A 35 -27.44 -1.85 1.33
C SER A 35 -26.34 -1.33 2.22
N ALA A 36 -26.35 -1.75 3.46
CA ALA A 36 -25.24 -1.52 4.36
C ALA A 36 -23.99 -2.05 3.67
N PRO A 37 -22.89 -1.28 3.60
CA PRO A 37 -21.65 -1.80 3.09
C PRO A 37 -21.34 -3.06 3.88
N LYS A 38 -21.22 -4.17 3.14
CA LYS A 38 -20.84 -5.47 3.69
C LYS A 38 -19.64 -5.24 4.59
N PRO A 39 -19.66 -5.61 5.88
CA PRO A 39 -18.51 -5.38 6.73
C PRO A 39 -17.31 -6.02 6.04
N ARG A 40 -16.35 -5.18 5.69
CA ARG A 40 -15.05 -5.64 5.21
C ARG A 40 -14.56 -6.58 6.29
N LYS A 41 -14.48 -7.86 5.97
CA LYS A 41 -13.96 -8.89 6.87
C LYS A 41 -12.56 -8.39 7.24
N GLU A 42 -12.43 -7.80 8.42
CA GLU A 42 -11.12 -7.45 8.96
C GLU A 42 -10.34 -8.75 8.97
N ARG A 43 -9.41 -8.82 8.04
CA ARG A 43 -8.44 -9.91 7.99
C ARG A 43 -7.71 -9.84 9.33
N PRO A 44 -7.75 -10.87 10.17
CA PRO A 44 -6.97 -10.86 11.38
C PRO A 44 -5.57 -10.44 10.99
N ALA A 45 -5.00 -9.44 11.65
CA ALA A 45 -3.58 -9.17 11.55
C ALA A 45 -2.92 -10.54 11.75
N ALA A 46 -2.40 -11.09 10.68
CA ALA A 46 -1.75 -12.39 10.74
C ALA A 46 -0.63 -12.19 11.75
N ALA A 47 -0.89 -12.67 12.96
CA ALA A 47 0.11 -12.72 14.00
C ALA A 47 1.35 -13.26 13.34
N ALA A 48 2.45 -12.52 13.44
CA ALA A 48 3.73 -12.96 12.96
C ALA A 48 4.03 -14.30 13.64
N ALA A 49 3.60 -15.36 13.00
CA ALA A 49 4.09 -16.68 13.32
C ALA A 49 5.56 -16.67 12.84
N SER A 50 6.43 -16.21 13.72
CA SER A 50 7.83 -16.62 13.72
C SER A 50 7.81 -18.09 14.07
N SER A 51 7.37 -18.92 13.14
CA SER A 51 7.45 -20.34 13.34
C SER A 51 8.91 -20.73 13.16
N ALA A 52 9.48 -21.34 14.16
CA ALA A 52 10.84 -21.89 14.10
C ALA A 52 11.01 -22.85 12.90
N ASP A 53 9.91 -23.39 12.38
CA ASP A 53 9.85 -24.30 11.25
C ASP A 53 9.73 -23.64 9.88
N ALA A 54 9.49 -22.30 9.83
CA ALA A 54 9.42 -21.61 8.55
C ALA A 54 10.81 -21.50 7.90
N PRO A 55 10.90 -21.55 6.54
CA PRO A 55 12.17 -21.49 5.86
C PRO A 55 12.86 -20.13 6.11
N PRO A 56 14.21 -20.12 6.02
CA PRO A 56 14.96 -18.87 6.17
C PRO A 56 14.54 -17.83 5.14
N PRO A 57 14.76 -16.54 5.46
CA PRO A 57 14.46 -15.45 4.52
C PRO A 57 15.29 -15.58 3.25
N ALA A 58 14.69 -15.24 2.10
CA ALA A 58 15.37 -15.35 0.82
C ALA A 58 14.94 -14.27 -0.15
N PHE A 59 15.83 -13.89 -1.07
CA PHE A 59 15.53 -12.97 -2.16
C PHE A 59 14.96 -13.72 -3.38
N LEU A 60 13.99 -13.10 -4.02
CA LEU A 60 13.48 -13.47 -5.32
C LEU A 60 13.56 -12.25 -6.24
N ARG A 61 14.44 -12.31 -7.22
CA ARG A 61 14.69 -11.17 -8.12
C ARG A 61 13.58 -11.02 -9.15
N PHE A 62 13.16 -9.78 -9.38
CA PHE A 62 12.20 -9.45 -10.43
C PHE A 62 12.77 -9.84 -11.82
N PRO A 63 12.02 -10.64 -12.62
CA PRO A 63 12.46 -11.02 -13.96
C PRO A 63 12.32 -9.83 -14.91
N ARG A 64 13.43 -9.28 -15.38
CA ARG A 64 13.46 -8.08 -16.24
C ARG A 64 12.96 -8.29 -17.66
N ALA A 65 12.43 -9.45 -17.98
CA ALA A 65 11.96 -9.80 -19.33
C ALA A 65 10.64 -9.13 -19.75
N GLY A 66 10.31 -7.96 -19.19
CA GLY A 66 9.25 -7.09 -19.71
C GLY A 66 7.87 -7.25 -19.07
N GLY A 67 7.76 -7.72 -17.84
CA GLY A 67 6.50 -7.76 -17.10
C GLY A 67 6.22 -6.43 -16.37
N ALA A 68 4.92 -6.12 -16.15
CA ALA A 68 4.52 -5.09 -15.21
C ALA A 68 4.79 -5.57 -13.77
N ILE A 69 5.14 -4.63 -12.89
CA ILE A 69 5.50 -4.95 -11.49
C ILE A 69 4.29 -5.48 -10.73
N GLU A 70 3.15 -4.80 -10.84
CA GLU A 70 1.95 -5.12 -10.06
C GLU A 70 1.46 -6.56 -10.27
N PRO A 71 1.28 -7.07 -11.50
CA PRO A 71 0.84 -8.45 -11.71
C PRO A 71 1.85 -9.47 -11.19
N TRP A 72 3.14 -9.20 -11.36
CA TRP A 72 4.16 -10.10 -10.85
C TRP A 72 4.20 -10.13 -9.32
N VAL A 73 4.12 -8.98 -8.66
CA VAL A 73 4.06 -8.90 -7.19
C VAL A 73 2.80 -9.57 -6.68
N GLN A 74 1.64 -9.34 -7.33
CA GLN A 74 0.38 -10.00 -6.99
C GLN A 74 0.53 -11.52 -7.04
N GLU A 75 1.07 -12.07 -8.13
CA GLU A 75 1.35 -13.50 -8.26
C GLU A 75 2.21 -14.03 -7.11
N GLN A 76 3.28 -13.29 -6.76
CA GLN A 76 4.17 -13.70 -5.66
C GLN A 76 3.46 -13.64 -4.29
N VAL A 77 2.55 -12.69 -4.08
CA VAL A 77 1.70 -12.64 -2.87
C VAL A 77 0.83 -13.89 -2.77
N GLU A 78 0.14 -14.26 -3.85
CA GLU A 78 -0.73 -15.44 -3.90
C GLU A 78 0.06 -16.73 -3.66
N LEU A 79 1.21 -16.89 -4.31
CA LEU A 79 2.09 -18.06 -4.13
C LEU A 79 2.64 -18.17 -2.71
N ALA A 80 3.02 -17.05 -2.10
CA ALA A 80 3.52 -17.03 -0.74
C ALA A 80 2.40 -17.34 0.27
N GLU A 81 1.21 -16.79 0.10
CA GLU A 81 0.06 -17.10 0.96
C GLU A 81 -0.27 -18.60 0.92
N ALA A 82 -0.25 -19.23 -0.26
CA ALA A 82 -0.46 -20.67 -0.40
C ALA A 82 0.62 -21.51 0.30
N ALA A 83 1.84 -20.98 0.40
CA ALA A 83 2.97 -21.60 1.07
C ALA A 83 3.12 -21.21 2.55
N HIS A 84 2.17 -20.44 3.12
CA HIS A 84 2.24 -19.88 4.47
C HIS A 84 3.46 -18.99 4.69
N LEU A 85 3.92 -18.30 3.63
CA LEU A 85 4.99 -17.32 3.66
C LEU A 85 4.42 -15.89 3.55
N ARG A 86 5.28 -14.91 3.80
CA ARG A 86 4.97 -13.50 3.59
C ARG A 86 5.97 -12.89 2.61
N VAL A 87 5.49 -12.00 1.75
CA VAL A 87 6.34 -11.26 0.83
C VAL A 87 6.53 -9.82 1.29
N LEU A 88 7.69 -9.29 0.94
CA LEU A 88 8.06 -7.89 1.05
C LEU A 88 8.72 -7.47 -0.26
N VAL A 89 8.32 -6.33 -0.79
CA VAL A 89 9.07 -5.68 -1.87
C VAL A 89 10.31 -5.06 -1.25
N TYR A 90 11.47 -5.45 -1.74
CA TYR A 90 12.77 -4.89 -1.38
C TYR A 90 13.34 -4.11 -2.56
N VAL A 91 13.76 -2.88 -2.32
CA VAL A 91 14.45 -2.05 -3.31
C VAL A 91 15.82 -1.68 -2.80
N GLY A 92 16.83 -2.01 -3.57
CA GLY A 92 18.22 -1.72 -3.28
C GLY A 92 19.01 -1.29 -4.50
N ALA A 93 20.31 -1.07 -4.32
CA ALA A 93 21.25 -0.82 -5.38
C ALA A 93 22.65 -1.31 -4.99
N SER A 94 23.48 -1.64 -5.98
CA SER A 94 24.83 -2.16 -5.76
C SER A 94 25.78 -1.15 -5.09
N TRP A 95 25.53 0.14 -5.24
CA TRP A 95 26.31 1.23 -4.61
C TRP A 95 25.81 1.62 -3.21
N CYS A 96 24.68 1.07 -2.77
CA CYS A 96 24.07 1.41 -1.48
C CYS A 96 24.65 0.54 -0.36
N GLU A 97 25.45 1.13 0.51
CA GLU A 97 26.13 0.40 1.60
C GLU A 97 25.15 -0.29 2.56
N PRO A 98 24.07 0.34 3.07
CA PRO A 98 23.09 -0.36 3.91
C PRO A 98 22.38 -1.51 3.18
N CYS A 99 22.17 -1.38 1.86
CA CYS A 99 21.57 -2.43 1.04
C CYS A 99 22.46 -3.66 0.94
N GLN A 100 23.76 -3.44 0.71
CA GLN A 100 24.76 -4.52 0.65
C GLN A 100 24.84 -5.27 1.99
N ARG A 101 24.81 -4.55 3.11
CA ARG A 101 24.80 -5.16 4.45
C ARG A 101 23.56 -5.99 4.71
N PHE A 102 22.40 -5.51 4.28
CA PHE A 102 21.18 -6.27 4.41
C PHE A 102 21.22 -7.56 3.59
N HIS A 103 21.69 -7.48 2.33
CA HIS A 103 21.93 -8.66 1.50
C HIS A 103 22.84 -9.68 2.15
N GLN A 104 24.02 -9.24 2.61
CA GLN A 104 24.99 -10.10 3.29
C GLN A 104 24.40 -10.76 4.53
N ALA A 105 23.67 -10.00 5.34
CA ALA A 105 23.04 -10.54 6.55
C ALA A 105 22.00 -11.64 6.25
N VAL A 106 21.23 -11.50 5.17
CA VAL A 106 20.30 -12.55 4.70
C VAL A 106 21.09 -13.75 4.17
N GLU A 107 22.05 -13.55 3.29
CA GLU A 107 22.85 -14.60 2.66
C GLU A 107 23.69 -15.41 3.67
N HIS A 108 24.21 -14.75 4.68
CA HIS A 108 24.99 -15.42 5.75
C HIS A 108 24.11 -16.04 6.84
N GLY A 109 22.79 -15.92 6.73
CA GLY A 109 21.86 -16.50 7.71
C GLY A 109 21.78 -15.74 9.04
N GLU A 110 22.36 -14.53 9.13
CA GLU A 110 22.32 -13.69 10.34
C GLU A 110 20.90 -13.28 10.74
N LEU A 111 19.97 -13.33 9.79
CA LEU A 111 18.56 -12.98 9.96
C LEU A 111 17.64 -14.20 10.06
N ASN A 112 18.19 -15.41 10.10
CA ASN A 112 17.44 -16.63 10.36
C ASN A 112 16.82 -16.56 11.77
N GLY A 113 15.63 -17.09 11.90
CA GLY A 113 14.80 -16.95 13.09
C GLY A 113 13.96 -15.69 13.06
N PRO A 114 14.52 -14.47 13.27
CA PRO A 114 13.72 -13.24 13.30
C PRO A 114 12.92 -12.94 12.04
N LEU A 115 13.41 -13.38 10.87
CA LEU A 115 12.80 -13.12 9.56
C LEU A 115 12.43 -14.41 8.80
N ASN A 116 12.38 -15.55 9.46
CA ASN A 116 11.92 -16.79 8.84
C ASN A 116 10.51 -16.63 8.25
N GLY A 117 10.26 -17.27 7.13
CA GLY A 117 9.01 -17.18 6.42
C GLY A 117 8.84 -15.93 5.55
N LEU A 118 9.88 -15.07 5.47
CA LEU A 118 9.86 -13.92 4.58
C LEU A 118 10.49 -14.21 3.22
N ARG A 119 9.86 -13.70 2.18
CA ARG A 119 10.39 -13.67 0.82
C ARG A 119 10.54 -12.21 0.40
N PHE A 120 11.77 -11.79 0.06
CA PHE A 120 12.07 -10.45 -0.43
C PHE A 120 11.99 -10.43 -1.96
N LEU A 121 11.00 -9.72 -2.51
CA LEU A 121 10.89 -9.46 -3.94
C LEU A 121 11.86 -8.34 -4.29
N GLU A 122 12.97 -8.70 -4.92
CA GLU A 122 14.10 -7.81 -5.14
C GLU A 122 13.97 -7.00 -6.42
N PHE A 123 14.05 -5.69 -6.27
CA PHE A 123 14.08 -4.69 -7.33
C PHE A 123 15.34 -3.84 -7.24
N ASP A 124 15.80 -3.38 -8.38
CA ASP A 124 16.97 -2.52 -8.50
C ASP A 124 16.54 -1.05 -8.66
N GLN A 125 17.04 -0.18 -7.77
CA GLN A 125 16.75 1.24 -7.78
C GLN A 125 17.02 1.92 -9.11
N ASP A 126 18.13 1.59 -9.77
CA ASP A 126 18.57 2.27 -10.98
C ASP A 126 17.76 1.84 -12.21
N GLN A 127 17.13 0.67 -12.16
CA GLN A 127 16.41 0.09 -13.29
C GLN A 127 14.89 0.12 -13.12
N ASP A 128 14.40 -0.08 -11.89
CA ASP A 128 12.99 -0.35 -11.63
C ASP A 128 12.25 0.83 -10.99
N ALA A 129 12.94 1.91 -10.59
CA ALA A 129 12.37 3.02 -9.81
C ALA A 129 11.12 3.66 -10.46
N SER A 130 11.13 3.85 -11.78
CA SER A 130 9.98 4.45 -12.49
C SER A 130 8.74 3.56 -12.44
N ALA A 131 8.92 2.26 -12.67
CA ALA A 131 7.83 1.28 -12.63
C ALA A 131 7.32 1.07 -11.20
N LEU A 132 8.23 1.02 -10.22
CA LEU A 132 7.88 0.96 -8.79
C LEU A 132 7.04 2.16 -8.36
N LYS A 133 7.39 3.37 -8.78
CA LYS A 133 6.61 4.58 -8.52
C LYS A 133 5.19 4.48 -9.09
N THR A 134 5.04 3.95 -10.30
CA THR A 134 3.74 3.72 -10.93
C THR A 134 2.89 2.73 -10.13
N ALA A 135 3.52 1.70 -9.58
CA ALA A 135 2.88 0.72 -8.69
C ALA A 135 2.66 1.23 -7.25
N GLY A 136 2.90 2.51 -6.96
CA GLY A 136 2.63 3.12 -5.66
C GLY A 136 3.77 2.99 -4.65
N TYR A 137 4.92 2.41 -5.01
CA TYR A 137 6.10 2.37 -4.15
C TYR A 137 6.86 3.69 -4.26
N VAL A 138 6.44 4.69 -3.47
CA VAL A 138 6.99 6.05 -3.48
C VAL A 138 7.90 6.23 -2.26
N TYR A 139 9.18 6.46 -2.48
CA TYR A 139 10.20 6.58 -1.44
C TYR A 139 11.28 7.58 -1.82
N GLN A 140 12.07 8.04 -0.84
CA GLN A 140 13.20 8.96 -1.05
C GLN A 140 14.55 8.29 -0.86
N TYR A 141 14.61 7.26 -0.04
CA TYR A 141 15.85 6.60 0.36
C TYR A 141 15.74 5.10 0.18
N ILE A 142 16.86 4.45 -0.07
CA ILE A 142 17.01 3.00 -0.07
C ILE A 142 17.93 2.56 1.10
N PRO A 143 17.82 1.32 1.60
CA PRO A 143 16.91 0.26 1.16
C PRO A 143 15.43 0.58 1.46
N VAL A 144 14.54 0.04 0.64
CA VAL A 144 13.08 0.03 0.89
C VAL A 144 12.67 -1.38 1.25
N LEU A 145 11.80 -1.51 2.24
CA LEU A 145 11.09 -2.73 2.58
C LEU A 145 9.60 -2.39 2.69
N ALA A 146 8.80 -2.87 1.78
CA ALA A 146 7.39 -2.53 1.66
C ALA A 146 6.50 -3.76 1.69
N LEU A 147 5.40 -3.68 2.42
CA LEU A 147 4.35 -4.69 2.37
C LEU A 147 3.46 -4.40 1.15
N PRO A 148 3.42 -5.29 0.15
CA PRO A 148 2.49 -5.15 -0.95
C PRO A 148 1.06 -5.38 -0.49
N ASP A 149 0.12 -4.74 -1.16
CA ASP A 149 -1.29 -5.08 -1.06
C ASP A 149 -1.62 -6.25 -2.01
N PRO A 150 -2.79 -6.89 -1.88
CA PRO A 150 -3.15 -8.04 -2.70
C PRO A 150 -3.18 -7.78 -4.20
N ASP A 151 -3.25 -6.53 -4.63
CA ASP A 151 -3.19 -6.11 -6.03
C ASP A 151 -1.77 -5.84 -6.55
N GLY A 152 -0.75 -6.15 -5.74
CA GLY A 152 0.65 -5.94 -6.06
C GLY A 152 1.14 -4.50 -5.90
N ARG A 153 0.29 -3.58 -5.45
CA ARG A 153 0.61 -2.16 -5.24
C ARG A 153 1.04 -1.88 -3.80
N ASN A 154 1.48 -0.65 -3.55
CA ASN A 154 1.73 -0.19 -2.18
C ASN A 154 0.93 1.08 -1.88
N HIS A 155 0.30 1.11 -0.70
CA HIS A 155 -0.44 2.26 -0.19
C HIS A 155 0.20 2.85 1.09
N GLY A 156 1.51 2.91 1.10
CA GLY A 156 2.28 3.58 2.16
C GLY A 156 2.78 2.69 3.30
N ARG A 157 2.54 1.38 3.26
CA ARG A 157 3.06 0.45 4.27
C ARG A 157 4.49 0.05 3.94
N MET A 158 5.45 0.89 4.33
CA MET A 158 6.86 0.65 4.05
C MET A 158 7.78 1.33 5.06
N ILE A 159 9.01 0.88 5.08
CA ILE A 159 10.15 1.58 5.66
C ILE A 159 11.14 1.91 4.56
N SER A 160 11.77 3.06 4.63
CA SER A 160 12.78 3.48 3.66
C SER A 160 14.00 4.08 4.35
N GLY A 161 15.14 3.87 3.71
CA GLY A 161 16.43 4.28 4.25
C GLY A 161 16.90 3.46 5.46
N SER A 162 18.17 3.57 5.76
CA SER A 162 18.81 2.98 6.94
C SER A 162 20.04 3.76 7.31
N LEU A 163 20.46 3.61 8.55
CA LEU A 163 21.76 4.08 9.01
C LEU A 163 22.87 3.32 8.29
N LYS A 164 24.03 3.97 8.14
CA LYS A 164 25.26 3.31 7.66
C LYS A 164 26.00 2.66 8.83
N GLY A 165 26.84 1.69 8.51
CA GLY A 165 27.71 1.06 9.47
C GLY A 165 27.39 -0.40 9.78
N PRO A 166 28.29 -1.06 10.53
CA PRO A 166 28.25 -2.53 10.68
C PRO A 166 27.03 -3.07 11.43
N ARG A 167 26.37 -2.25 12.24
CA ARG A 167 25.18 -2.64 13.02
C ARG A 167 23.86 -2.12 12.45
N SER A 168 23.90 -1.54 11.25
CA SER A 168 22.74 -0.92 10.62
C SER A 168 21.55 -1.88 10.40
N VAL A 169 21.83 -3.13 10.12
CA VAL A 169 20.79 -4.14 9.90
C VAL A 169 20.12 -4.51 11.22
N GLN A 170 20.90 -4.95 12.22
CA GLN A 170 20.37 -5.45 13.48
C GLN A 170 19.78 -4.34 14.35
N GLU A 171 20.38 -3.15 14.36
CA GLU A 171 19.97 -2.05 15.24
C GLU A 171 18.95 -1.10 14.61
N ASN A 172 18.83 -1.07 13.28
CA ASN A 172 17.92 -0.15 12.59
C ASN A 172 16.91 -0.86 11.69
N LEU A 173 17.36 -1.66 10.70
CA LEU A 173 16.42 -2.25 9.73
C LEU A 173 15.53 -3.31 10.36
N VAL A 174 16.07 -4.26 11.11
CA VAL A 174 15.29 -5.39 11.66
C VAL A 174 14.19 -4.92 12.61
N PRO A 175 14.44 -4.04 13.59
CA PRO A 175 13.39 -3.55 14.48
C PRO A 175 12.27 -2.81 13.74
N ARG A 176 12.62 -1.95 12.77
CA ARG A 176 11.64 -1.23 11.96
C ARG A 176 10.83 -2.19 11.08
N LEU A 177 11.48 -3.18 10.49
CA LEU A 177 10.83 -4.21 9.70
C LEU A 177 9.84 -5.03 10.55
N GLN A 178 10.24 -5.43 11.74
CA GLN A 178 9.34 -6.14 12.66
C GLN A 178 8.14 -5.28 13.06
N ALA A 179 8.34 -3.99 13.33
CA ALA A 179 7.25 -3.06 13.60
C ALA A 179 6.28 -2.97 12.41
N LEU A 180 6.80 -2.83 11.17
CA LEU A 180 6.01 -2.84 9.94
C LEU A 180 5.19 -4.14 9.79
N LEU A 181 5.83 -5.29 10.04
CA LEU A 181 5.18 -6.60 9.95
C LEU A 181 4.06 -6.77 10.97
N ASN A 182 4.17 -6.12 12.13
CA ASN A 182 3.17 -6.13 13.20
C ASN A 182 2.10 -5.04 13.03
N GLY A 183 2.12 -4.28 11.93
CA GLY A 183 1.16 -3.21 11.67
C GLY A 183 1.33 -1.98 12.55
N GLN A 184 2.49 -1.82 13.16
CA GLN A 184 2.85 -0.65 13.95
C GLN A 184 3.27 0.51 13.04
N ALA A 185 3.05 1.75 13.50
CA ALA A 185 3.59 2.91 12.80
C ALA A 185 5.13 2.85 12.85
N VAL A 186 5.76 3.09 11.72
CA VAL A 186 7.22 3.14 11.58
C VAL A 186 7.60 4.49 11.00
N ASP A 187 8.49 5.18 11.72
CA ASP A 187 9.09 6.46 11.29
C ASP A 187 10.28 6.20 10.35
#